data_4699853781335e0e67c5e26297d3ee29
#
_entry.id   4699853781335e0e67c5e26297d3ee29
#
_cell.length_a   1.000
_cell.length_b   1.000
_cell.length_c   1.000
_cell.angle_alpha   90.00
_cell.angle_beta   90.00
_cell.angle_gamma   90.00
#
_symmetry.space_group_name_H-M   'P 1'
#
loop_
_entity.id
_entity.type
_entity.pdbx_description
1 polymer ?
#
loop_
_entity_poly.entity_id
_entity_poly.type
_entity_poly.pdbx_seq_one_letter_code
_entity_poly.pdbx_strand_id
1 'polypeptide(L)'
;MSLLAAHLIVFWYSLDSCFTPPVCVPAYTAAGIADANPSKAAWASFRTAKGMYVIPFMFAYTPILLISEPIPLFETFTAALFGFTSLAAAIVGHMYLKLKVGERFFLAFAAALMFWPAMTIFGIYLPSIALHLAGFLLLGSFFLFQRNAFLKLNRPV
;
A
#
# COMPACT_ATOMS: atom_id res chain seq x y z
N MET A 1 -8.42 18.62 -10.49
CA MET A 1 -7.53 17.55 -11.00
C MET A 1 -6.88 18.03 -12.28
N SER A 2 -5.58 17.85 -12.44
CA SER A 2 -4.88 18.25 -13.68
C SER A 2 -5.15 17.27 -14.82
N LEU A 3 -4.98 17.72 -16.07
CA LEU A 3 -5.10 16.87 -17.25
C LEU A 3 -4.09 15.71 -17.21
N LEU A 4 -2.86 15.99 -16.74
CA LEU A 4 -1.82 14.98 -16.56
C LEU A 4 -2.26 13.89 -15.58
N ALA A 5 -2.80 14.27 -14.41
CA ALA A 5 -3.29 13.32 -13.44
C ALA A 5 -4.40 12.43 -14.01
N ALA A 6 -5.34 13.02 -14.75
CA ALA A 6 -6.41 12.28 -15.41
C ALA A 6 -5.86 11.21 -16.39
N HIS A 7 -4.92 11.60 -17.24
CA HIS A 7 -4.29 10.66 -18.19
C HIS A 7 -3.51 9.55 -17.48
N LEU A 8 -2.75 9.89 -16.44
CA LEU A 8 -1.99 8.90 -15.68
C LEU A 8 -2.88 7.92 -14.91
N ILE A 9 -4.02 8.37 -14.39
CA ILE A 9 -5.02 7.50 -13.76
C ILE A 9 -5.56 6.48 -14.77
N VAL A 10 -5.99 6.94 -15.96
CA VAL A 10 -6.50 6.05 -17.00
C VAL A 10 -5.43 5.08 -17.47
N PHE A 11 -4.21 5.57 -17.71
CA PHE A 11 -3.08 4.73 -18.09
C PHE A 11 -2.79 3.66 -17.02
N TRP A 12 -2.76 4.05 -15.75
CA TRP A 12 -2.49 3.12 -14.65
C TRP A 12 -3.55 2.02 -14.53
N TYR A 13 -4.83 2.40 -14.54
CA TYR A 13 -5.91 1.40 -14.50
C TYR A 13 -5.95 0.49 -15.73
N SER A 14 -5.47 0.97 -16.88
CA SER A 14 -5.30 0.11 -18.06
C SER A 14 -4.27 -0.99 -17.83
N LEU A 15 -3.17 -0.69 -17.10
CA LEU A 15 -2.16 -1.67 -16.70
C LEU A 15 -2.69 -2.68 -15.68
N ASP A 16 -3.63 -2.29 -14.82
CA ASP A 16 -4.21 -3.18 -13.81
C ASP A 16 -4.95 -4.37 -14.43
N SER A 17 -5.38 -4.28 -15.69
CA SER A 17 -5.96 -5.39 -16.44
C SER A 17 -5.02 -6.59 -16.56
N CYS A 18 -3.70 -6.35 -16.53
CA CYS A 18 -2.68 -7.41 -16.54
C CYS A 18 -2.69 -8.28 -15.28
N PHE A 19 -3.18 -7.76 -14.17
CA PHE A 19 -3.19 -8.44 -12.87
C PHE A 19 -4.59 -8.88 -12.45
N THR A 20 -5.64 -8.43 -13.16
CA THR A 20 -7.04 -8.60 -12.77
C THR A 20 -7.74 -9.68 -13.61
N PRO A 21 -8.28 -10.75 -13.00
CA PRO A 21 -9.14 -11.69 -13.71
C PRO A 21 -10.39 -10.96 -14.27
N PRO A 22 -10.91 -11.36 -15.41
CA PRO A 22 -10.57 -12.54 -16.21
C PRO A 22 -9.43 -12.33 -17.22
N VAL A 23 -8.95 -11.11 -17.45
CA VAL A 23 -7.93 -10.82 -18.48
C VAL A 23 -6.58 -11.40 -18.08
N CYS A 24 -5.90 -10.91 -17.07
CA CYS A 24 -4.75 -11.44 -16.33
C CYS A 24 -3.75 -12.29 -17.15
N VAL A 25 -3.45 -11.92 -18.40
CA VAL A 25 -2.66 -12.72 -19.36
C VAL A 25 -1.29 -13.13 -18.78
N PRO A 26 -0.50 -12.24 -18.13
CA PRO A 26 0.81 -12.62 -17.60
C PRO A 26 0.72 -13.74 -16.54
N ALA A 27 -0.32 -13.74 -15.70
CA ALA A 27 -0.48 -14.76 -14.67
C ALA A 27 -0.90 -16.12 -15.28
N TYR A 28 -1.70 -16.12 -16.34
CA TYR A 28 -2.05 -17.34 -17.07
C TYR A 28 -0.84 -17.91 -17.78
N THR A 29 -0.02 -17.08 -18.42
CA THR A 29 1.22 -17.52 -19.06
C THR A 29 2.19 -18.11 -18.04
N ALA A 30 2.41 -17.44 -16.91
CA ALA A 30 3.26 -17.94 -15.84
C ALA A 30 2.75 -19.29 -15.27
N ALA A 31 1.44 -19.43 -15.12
CA ALA A 31 0.84 -20.69 -14.68
C ALA A 31 1.06 -21.84 -15.68
N GLY A 32 1.01 -21.56 -16.98
CA GLY A 32 1.32 -22.54 -18.03
C GLY A 32 2.78 -22.99 -18.00
N ILE A 33 3.72 -22.06 -17.73
CA ILE A 33 5.15 -22.39 -17.61
C ILE A 33 5.42 -23.24 -16.35
N ALA A 34 4.73 -22.94 -15.26
CA ALA A 34 4.91 -23.61 -13.97
C ALA A 34 4.06 -24.87 -13.78
N ASP A 35 3.31 -25.29 -14.82
CA ASP A 35 2.32 -26.38 -14.74
C ASP A 35 1.35 -26.23 -13.56
N ALA A 36 0.93 -24.98 -13.29
CA ALA A 36 0.06 -24.61 -12.20
C ALA A 36 -1.37 -24.33 -12.67
N ASN A 37 -2.32 -24.33 -11.75
CA ASN A 37 -3.71 -23.99 -12.06
C ASN A 37 -3.85 -22.51 -12.45
N PRO A 38 -4.28 -22.16 -13.70
CA PRO A 38 -4.33 -20.79 -14.19
C PRO A 38 -5.26 -19.88 -13.35
N SER A 39 -6.41 -20.38 -12.96
CA SER A 39 -7.38 -19.61 -12.15
C SER A 39 -6.82 -19.27 -10.77
N LYS A 40 -6.14 -20.21 -10.12
CA LYS A 40 -5.49 -19.95 -8.82
C LYS A 40 -4.35 -18.94 -8.95
N ALA A 41 -3.56 -19.02 -10.04
CA ALA A 41 -2.48 -18.07 -10.31
C ALA A 41 -3.04 -16.65 -10.56
N ALA A 42 -4.10 -16.50 -11.34
CA ALA A 42 -4.75 -15.23 -11.60
C ALA A 42 -5.29 -14.58 -10.31
N TRP A 43 -5.98 -15.33 -9.46
CA TRP A 43 -6.45 -14.82 -8.17
C TRP A 43 -5.32 -14.50 -7.19
N ALA A 44 -4.21 -15.24 -7.23
CA ALA A 44 -3.01 -14.92 -6.44
C ALA A 44 -2.37 -13.61 -6.92
N SER A 45 -2.24 -13.41 -8.24
CA SER A 45 -1.76 -12.16 -8.86
C SER A 45 -2.61 -10.97 -8.44
N PHE A 46 -3.93 -11.05 -8.58
CA PHE A 46 -4.86 -10.00 -8.16
C PHE A 46 -4.74 -9.67 -6.66
N ARG A 47 -4.64 -10.70 -5.80
CA ARG A 47 -4.47 -10.51 -4.35
C ARG A 47 -3.19 -9.75 -4.01
N THR A 48 -2.09 -10.05 -4.71
CA THR A 48 -0.80 -9.40 -4.50
C THR A 48 -0.79 -7.97 -5.03
N ALA A 49 -1.45 -7.74 -6.17
CA ALA A 49 -1.51 -6.43 -6.84
C ALA A 49 -2.47 -5.42 -6.19
N LYS A 50 -3.28 -5.82 -5.20
CA LYS A 50 -4.29 -4.93 -4.59
C LYS A 50 -3.77 -3.57 -4.11
N GLY A 51 -2.53 -3.49 -3.65
CA GLY A 51 -1.91 -2.24 -3.26
C GLY A 51 -1.78 -1.23 -4.41
N MET A 52 -1.66 -1.70 -5.64
CA MET A 52 -1.48 -0.85 -6.83
C MET A 52 -2.70 0.03 -7.12
N TYR A 53 -3.90 -0.36 -6.69
CA TYR A 53 -5.12 0.45 -6.84
C TYR A 53 -5.11 1.76 -6.04
N VAL A 54 -4.22 1.89 -5.05
CA VAL A 54 -4.05 3.13 -4.26
C VAL A 54 -3.30 4.19 -5.05
N ILE A 55 -2.43 3.82 -5.99
CA ILE A 55 -1.57 4.75 -6.74
C ILE A 55 -2.37 5.76 -7.55
N PRO A 56 -3.42 5.39 -8.33
CA PRO A 56 -4.25 6.36 -9.02
C PRO A 56 -4.97 7.34 -8.09
N PHE A 57 -5.36 6.89 -6.90
CA PHE A 57 -5.90 7.77 -5.87
C PHE A 57 -4.86 8.82 -5.42
N MET A 58 -3.60 8.42 -5.23
CA MET A 58 -2.53 9.37 -4.92
C MET A 58 -2.30 10.38 -6.03
N PHE A 59 -2.40 9.98 -7.31
CA PHE A 59 -2.30 10.91 -8.45
C PHE A 59 -3.39 11.98 -8.43
N ALA A 60 -4.59 11.63 -7.96
CA ALA A 60 -5.73 12.55 -7.92
C ALA A 60 -5.65 13.56 -6.77
N TYR A 61 -5.17 13.13 -5.59
CA TYR A 61 -5.36 13.86 -4.33
C TYR A 61 -4.07 14.28 -3.65
N THR A 62 -2.92 13.76 -4.08
CA THR A 62 -1.63 14.16 -3.49
C THR A 62 -0.79 14.94 -4.50
N PRO A 63 0.15 15.74 -4.01
CA PRO A 63 0.99 16.55 -4.88
C PRO A 63 2.12 15.75 -5.58
N ILE A 64 2.07 14.43 -5.61
CA ILE A 64 3.16 13.57 -6.09
C ILE A 64 3.56 13.78 -7.56
N LEU A 65 2.63 14.28 -8.40
CA LEU A 65 2.86 14.43 -9.84
C LEU A 65 3.32 15.83 -10.28
N LEU A 66 3.03 16.88 -9.51
CA LEU A 66 3.07 18.26 -9.97
C LEU A 66 3.76 19.22 -9.01
N ILE A 67 4.59 18.72 -8.11
CA ILE A 67 5.26 19.56 -7.14
C ILE A 67 6.57 20.07 -7.72
N SER A 68 6.70 21.39 -7.75
CA SER A 68 7.96 22.10 -7.91
C SER A 68 8.79 22.14 -6.63
N GLU A 69 8.17 21.94 -5.47
CA GLU A 69 8.80 21.98 -4.16
C GLU A 69 9.35 20.60 -3.75
N PRO A 70 10.66 20.48 -3.45
CA PRO A 70 11.28 19.19 -3.14
C PRO A 70 10.84 18.60 -1.78
N ILE A 71 10.52 19.44 -0.79
CA ILE A 71 10.19 18.98 0.57
C ILE A 71 8.85 18.23 0.61
N PRO A 72 7.73 18.77 0.11
CA PRO A 72 6.46 18.05 0.06
C PRO A 72 6.52 16.78 -0.81
N LEU A 73 7.32 16.79 -1.86
CA LEU A 73 7.53 15.62 -2.71
C LEU A 73 8.20 14.49 -1.91
N PHE A 74 9.29 14.80 -1.20
CA PHE A 74 10.00 13.82 -0.38
C PHE A 74 9.14 13.27 0.76
N GLU A 75 8.36 14.14 1.42
CA GLU A 75 7.38 13.76 2.43
C GLU A 75 6.36 12.76 1.88
N THR A 76 5.70 13.10 0.77
CA THR A 76 4.68 12.25 0.16
C THR A 76 5.27 10.94 -0.34
N PHE A 77 6.46 10.97 -0.92
CA PHE A 77 7.15 9.76 -1.38
C PHE A 77 7.50 8.81 -0.24
N THR A 78 8.04 9.34 0.86
CA THR A 78 8.36 8.52 2.04
C THR A 78 7.11 7.96 2.69
N ALA A 79 6.05 8.75 2.83
CA ALA A 79 4.76 8.28 3.33
C ALA A 79 4.17 7.19 2.44
N ALA A 80 4.24 7.34 1.11
CA ALA A 80 3.80 6.32 0.17
C ALA A 80 4.58 5.01 0.34
N LEU A 81 5.92 5.07 0.42
CA LEU A 81 6.76 3.89 0.55
C LEU A 81 6.40 3.06 1.80
N PHE A 82 6.27 3.72 2.95
CA PHE A 82 5.91 3.05 4.19
C PHE A 82 4.42 2.68 4.26
N GLY A 83 3.56 3.47 3.63
CA GLY A 83 2.14 3.15 3.46
C GLY A 83 1.95 1.85 2.67
N PHE A 84 2.67 1.69 1.55
CA PHE A 84 2.63 0.45 0.76
C PHE A 84 3.20 -0.75 1.51
N THR A 85 4.28 -0.59 2.29
CA THR A 85 4.80 -1.69 3.11
C THR A 85 3.81 -2.13 4.18
N SER A 86 3.14 -1.18 4.83
CA SER A 86 2.08 -1.45 5.80
C SER A 86 0.88 -2.16 5.18
N LEU A 87 0.42 -1.66 4.01
CA LEU A 87 -0.69 -2.25 3.27
C LEU A 87 -0.35 -3.67 2.78
N ALA A 88 0.86 -3.88 2.26
CA ALA A 88 1.33 -5.18 1.82
C ALA A 88 1.34 -6.20 2.98
N ALA A 89 1.87 -5.82 4.15
CA ALA A 89 1.85 -6.65 5.34
C ALA A 89 0.42 -6.99 5.79
N ALA A 90 -0.50 -6.03 5.73
CA ALA A 90 -1.92 -6.25 6.04
C ALA A 90 -2.59 -7.24 5.07
N ILE A 91 -2.32 -7.14 3.76
CA ILE A 91 -2.90 -8.00 2.72
C ILE A 91 -2.31 -9.42 2.81
N VAL A 92 -0.98 -9.54 2.89
CA VAL A 92 -0.28 -10.82 2.98
C VAL A 92 -0.58 -11.51 4.31
N GLY A 93 -0.75 -10.74 5.39
CA GLY A 93 -1.01 -11.26 6.73
C GLY A 93 0.24 -11.82 7.42
N HIS A 94 1.41 -11.35 7.01
CA HIS A 94 2.69 -11.74 7.58
C HIS A 94 3.66 -10.55 7.56
N MET A 95 4.41 -10.39 8.64
CA MET A 95 5.52 -9.44 8.74
C MET A 95 6.76 -10.18 9.27
N TYR A 96 7.06 -10.15 10.55
CA TYR A 96 7.99 -11.09 11.21
C TYR A 96 7.29 -12.37 11.65
N LEU A 97 6.05 -12.22 12.12
CA LEU A 97 5.18 -13.31 12.54
C LEU A 97 3.86 -13.23 11.76
N LYS A 98 3.10 -14.33 11.79
CA LYS A 98 1.75 -14.37 11.20
C LYS A 98 0.85 -13.37 11.94
N LEU A 99 0.22 -12.49 11.19
CA LEU A 99 -0.64 -11.43 11.71
C LEU A 99 -2.04 -11.93 12.04
N LYS A 100 -2.54 -11.57 13.21
CA LYS A 100 -3.95 -11.74 13.58
C LYS A 100 -4.82 -10.77 12.78
N VAL A 101 -6.10 -11.06 12.68
CA VAL A 101 -7.06 -10.24 11.91
C VAL A 101 -7.07 -8.78 12.41
N GLY A 102 -7.10 -8.56 13.73
CA GLY A 102 -7.04 -7.21 14.32
C GLY A 102 -5.76 -6.44 13.96
N GLU A 103 -4.60 -7.12 13.93
CA GLU A 103 -3.32 -6.53 13.56
C GLU A 103 -3.29 -6.12 12.08
N ARG A 104 -3.96 -6.89 11.23
CA ARG A 104 -4.10 -6.57 9.80
C ARG A 104 -4.94 -5.31 9.59
N PHE A 105 -6.06 -5.15 10.32
CA PHE A 105 -6.86 -3.94 10.30
C PHE A 105 -6.10 -2.73 10.84
N PHE A 106 -5.31 -2.91 11.88
CA PHE A 106 -4.44 -1.86 12.42
C PHE A 106 -3.43 -1.36 11.38
N LEU A 107 -2.73 -2.28 10.68
CA LEU A 107 -1.79 -1.94 9.63
C LEU A 107 -2.48 -1.30 8.41
N ALA A 108 -3.66 -1.77 8.04
CA ALA A 108 -4.46 -1.16 6.97
C ALA A 108 -4.88 0.27 7.33
N PHE A 109 -5.24 0.52 8.59
CA PHE A 109 -5.54 1.86 9.08
C PHE A 109 -4.32 2.78 9.08
N ALA A 110 -3.15 2.29 9.53
CA ALA A 110 -1.90 3.04 9.46
C ALA A 110 -1.54 3.40 8.01
N ALA A 111 -1.71 2.47 7.07
CA ALA A 111 -1.51 2.72 5.64
C ALA A 111 -2.49 3.78 5.11
N ALA A 112 -3.76 3.72 5.51
CA ALA A 112 -4.76 4.71 5.10
C ALA A 112 -4.39 6.14 5.57
N LEU A 113 -3.87 6.29 6.78
CA LEU A 113 -3.37 7.58 7.26
C LEU A 113 -2.19 8.11 6.43
N MET A 114 -1.31 7.21 5.97
CA MET A 114 -0.13 7.57 5.17
C MET A 114 -0.47 7.92 3.73
N PHE A 115 -1.58 7.41 3.19
CA PHE A 115 -2.06 7.78 1.85
C PHE A 115 -3.00 8.98 1.85
N TRP A 116 -3.42 9.44 3.03
CA TRP A 116 -4.44 10.47 3.14
C TRP A 116 -3.89 11.85 2.84
N PRO A 117 -4.52 12.61 1.92
CA PRO A 117 -4.12 13.98 1.64
C PRO A 117 -4.50 14.92 2.80
N ALA A 118 -3.91 16.11 2.81
CA ALA A 118 -4.38 17.18 3.71
C ALA A 118 -5.86 17.47 3.48
N MET A 119 -6.64 17.53 4.54
CA MET A 119 -8.07 17.79 4.45
C MET A 119 -8.61 18.57 5.64
N THR A 120 -9.77 19.17 5.44
CA THR A 120 -10.50 19.85 6.52
C THR A 120 -11.68 18.99 6.95
N ILE A 121 -11.70 18.54 8.21
CA ILE A 121 -12.77 17.75 8.81
C ILE A 121 -13.41 18.58 9.92
N PHE A 122 -14.72 18.80 9.86
CA PHE A 122 -15.47 19.60 10.86
C PHE A 122 -14.87 20.98 11.14
N GLY A 123 -14.29 21.65 10.12
CA GLY A 123 -13.66 22.97 10.30
C GLY A 123 -12.23 22.95 10.84
N ILE A 124 -11.67 21.80 11.16
CA ILE A 124 -10.29 21.63 11.60
C ILE A 124 -9.43 21.22 10.39
N TYR A 125 -8.43 22.05 10.08
CA TYR A 125 -7.44 21.74 9.05
C TYR A 125 -6.44 20.69 9.58
N LEU A 126 -6.40 19.54 8.94
CA LEU A 126 -5.43 18.48 9.22
C LEU A 126 -4.36 18.49 8.12
N PRO A 127 -3.13 18.94 8.42
CA PRO A 127 -2.04 18.90 7.46
C PRO A 127 -1.63 17.45 7.17
N SER A 128 -1.24 17.16 5.92
CA SER A 128 -0.77 15.82 5.50
C SER A 128 0.34 15.30 6.41
N ILE A 129 1.27 16.16 6.79
CA ILE A 129 2.42 15.80 7.63
C ILE A 129 2.00 15.24 9.00
N ALA A 130 0.93 15.74 9.61
CA ALA A 130 0.44 15.24 10.89
C ALA A 130 -0.15 13.82 10.74
N LEU A 131 -0.87 13.56 9.65
CA LEU A 131 -1.43 12.25 9.33
C LEU A 131 -0.33 11.24 9.00
N HIS A 132 0.66 11.66 8.20
CA HIS A 132 1.82 10.85 7.87
C HIS A 132 2.63 10.49 9.12
N LEU A 133 2.93 11.45 10.00
CA LEU A 133 3.62 11.20 11.27
C LEU A 133 2.85 10.22 12.18
N ALA A 134 1.54 10.36 12.28
CA ALA A 134 0.71 9.41 13.01
C ALA A 134 0.82 8.00 12.42
N GLY A 135 0.74 7.86 11.09
CA GLY A 135 0.93 6.59 10.39
C GLY A 135 2.31 5.98 10.64
N PHE A 136 3.39 6.79 10.59
CA PHE A 136 4.75 6.34 10.88
C PHE A 136 4.91 5.85 12.32
N LEU A 137 4.33 6.57 13.30
CA LEU A 137 4.36 6.16 14.71
C LEU A 137 3.62 4.83 14.93
N LEU A 138 2.45 4.67 14.31
CA LEU A 138 1.68 3.43 14.39
C LEU A 138 2.44 2.26 13.75
N LEU A 139 2.98 2.44 12.55
CA LEU A 139 3.75 1.40 11.86
C LEU A 139 5.03 1.07 12.64
N GLY A 140 5.78 2.08 13.10
CA GLY A 140 7.02 1.91 13.84
C GLY A 140 6.81 1.19 15.18
N SER A 141 5.78 1.56 15.94
CA SER A 141 5.43 0.91 17.20
C SER A 141 5.05 -0.56 16.99
N PHE A 142 4.27 -0.83 15.95
CA PHE A 142 3.87 -2.19 15.58
C PHE A 142 5.07 -3.03 15.11
N PHE A 143 5.96 -2.45 14.32
CA PHE A 143 7.19 -3.11 13.88
C PHE A 143 8.08 -3.51 15.06
N LEU A 144 8.29 -2.61 16.02
CA LEU A 144 9.06 -2.88 17.22
C LEU A 144 8.40 -3.98 18.08
N PHE A 145 7.07 -3.94 18.20
CA PHE A 145 6.32 -4.98 18.91
C PHE A 145 6.52 -6.36 18.28
N GLN A 146 6.33 -6.48 16.99
CA GLN A 146 6.49 -7.72 16.22
C GLN A 146 7.95 -8.23 16.29
N ARG A 147 8.93 -7.33 16.13
CA ARG A 147 10.35 -7.68 16.24
C ARG A 147 10.70 -8.24 17.63
N ASN A 148 10.22 -7.59 18.68
CA ASN A 148 10.46 -8.04 20.05
C ASN A 148 9.79 -9.39 20.33
N ALA A 149 8.59 -9.62 19.81
CA ALA A 149 7.92 -10.91 19.92
C ALA A 149 8.70 -12.02 19.18
N PHE A 150 9.18 -11.74 17.98
CA PHE A 150 10.02 -12.66 17.19
C PHE A 150 11.33 -13.01 17.91
N LEU A 151 12.03 -12.01 18.47
CA LEU A 151 13.28 -12.23 19.21
C LEU A 151 13.06 -13.03 20.50
N LYS A 152 11.92 -12.90 21.17
CA LYS A 152 11.58 -13.72 22.34
C LYS A 152 11.35 -15.19 21.98
N LEU A 153 10.75 -15.47 20.84
CA LEU A 153 10.49 -16.84 20.36
C LEU A 153 11.77 -17.55 19.91
N ASN A 154 12.75 -16.81 19.40
CA ASN A 154 14.01 -17.34 18.88
C ASN A 154 15.20 -17.19 19.85
N ARG A 155 14.99 -16.92 21.13
CA ARG A 155 16.07 -16.98 22.11
C ARG A 155 16.49 -18.44 22.31
N PRO A 156 17.75 -18.81 22.07
CA PRO A 156 18.25 -20.13 22.46
C PRO A 156 18.17 -20.25 24.00
N VAL A 157 17.66 -21.36 24.47
CA VAL A 157 17.63 -21.76 25.88
C VAL A 157 19.06 -22.03 26.34
#